data_ebf88667dc8c14ce73980e2db27ede0e
#
_entry.id   ebf88667dc8c14ce73980e2db27ede0e
#
_cell.length_a   1.000
_cell.length_b   1.000
_cell.length_c   1.000
_cell.angle_alpha   90.00
_cell.angle_beta   90.00
_cell.angle_gamma   90.00
#
_symmetry.space_group_name_H-M   'P 1'
#
loop_
_entity.id
_entity.type
_entity.pdbx_description
1 polymer ?
#
loop_
_entity_poly.entity_id
_entity_poly.type
_entity_poly.pdbx_seq_one_letter_code
_entity_poly.pdbx_strand_id
1 'polypeptide(L)'
;MNSTDIKKVKALLSKPKEIVIVTHWSPDGDAMGSSLGLYNYLIGKKHKVQVITPNDYPSFLNWLPGNKKVIDFSVNSKSAVSKVAKADFIFCLDFNSLKRIDLLGQEVAKSKAPKMILIIICNRRILPVLCCTPFKLRQPAN
;
A
#
# COMPACT_ATOMS: atom_id res chain seq x y z
N MET A 1 7.43 -11.36 10.94
CA MET A 1 7.87 -10.00 11.30
C MET A 1 8.64 -10.08 12.60
N ASN A 2 9.89 -9.62 12.63
CA ASN A 2 10.63 -9.64 13.88
C ASN A 2 10.29 -8.38 14.73
N SER A 3 10.62 -8.42 16.03
CA SER A 3 10.32 -7.31 16.96
C SER A 3 11.01 -6.00 16.56
N THR A 4 12.13 -6.08 15.87
CA THR A 4 12.92 -4.92 15.38
C THR A 4 12.18 -4.18 14.27
N ASP A 5 11.54 -4.91 13.34
CA ASP A 5 10.79 -4.29 12.23
C ASP A 5 9.53 -3.59 12.75
N ILE A 6 8.84 -4.19 13.72
CA ILE A 6 7.69 -3.56 14.38
C ILE A 6 8.08 -2.25 15.05
N LYS A 7 9.20 -2.24 15.76
CA LYS A 7 9.72 -1.03 16.42
C LYS A 7 10.06 0.06 15.42
N LYS A 8 10.70 -0.29 14.29
CA LYS A 8 11.01 0.66 13.22
C LYS A 8 9.76 1.28 12.62
N VAL A 9 8.75 0.48 12.31
CA VAL A 9 7.47 0.98 11.77
C VAL A 9 6.75 1.87 12.77
N LYS A 10 6.67 1.47 14.03
CA LYS A 10 6.09 2.31 15.09
C LYS A 10 6.82 3.64 15.23
N ALA A 11 8.14 3.65 15.15
CA ALA A 11 8.94 4.87 15.19
C ALA A 11 8.67 5.78 13.97
N LEU A 12 8.58 5.20 12.76
CA LEU A 12 8.23 5.95 11.55
C LEU A 12 6.83 6.57 11.62
N LEU A 13 5.88 5.85 12.20
CA LEU A 13 4.48 6.29 12.32
C LEU A 13 4.19 7.12 13.60
N SER A 14 5.19 7.43 14.41
CA SER A 14 5.04 8.20 15.65
C SER A 14 4.68 9.67 15.43
N LYS A 15 4.97 10.20 14.25
CA LYS A 15 4.65 11.57 13.83
C LYS A 15 3.80 11.55 12.57
N PRO A 16 2.97 12.59 12.32
CA PRO A 16 2.20 12.71 11.09
C PRO A 16 3.09 12.56 9.84
N LYS A 17 2.68 11.72 8.91
CA LYS A 17 3.39 11.36 7.68
C LYS A 17 2.46 11.41 6.48
N GLU A 18 3.03 11.60 5.29
CA GLU A 18 2.34 11.35 4.02
C GLU A 18 2.55 9.88 3.63
N ILE A 19 1.47 9.12 3.66
CA ILE A 19 1.49 7.66 3.47
C ILE A 19 0.70 7.30 2.22
N VAL A 20 1.28 6.45 1.39
CA VAL A 20 0.59 5.84 0.26
C VAL A 20 0.36 4.36 0.56
N ILE A 21 -0.83 3.88 0.23
CA ILE A 21 -1.22 2.48 0.29
C ILE A 21 -1.52 2.02 -1.12
N VAL A 22 -0.86 0.98 -1.58
CA VAL A 22 -1.01 0.43 -2.94
C VAL A 22 -1.53 -1.00 -2.87
N THR A 23 -2.53 -1.30 -3.70
CA THR A 23 -3.08 -2.65 -3.88
C THR A 23 -2.47 -3.36 -5.08
N HIS A 24 -2.77 -4.66 -5.26
CA HIS A 24 -2.46 -5.38 -6.50
C HIS A 24 -3.38 -4.98 -7.66
N TRP A 25 -3.07 -5.47 -8.87
CA TRP A 25 -3.92 -5.30 -10.06
C TRP A 25 -5.28 -5.99 -9.86
N SER A 26 -6.37 -5.36 -10.31
CA SER A 26 -7.75 -5.84 -10.12
C SER A 26 -8.04 -6.21 -8.65
N PRO A 27 -7.98 -5.25 -7.73
CA PRO A 27 -8.08 -5.54 -6.31
C PRO A 27 -9.43 -6.15 -5.97
N ASP A 28 -9.39 -7.21 -5.18
CA ASP A 28 -10.55 -7.92 -4.64
C ASP A 28 -11.02 -7.36 -3.29
N GLY A 29 -11.99 -8.04 -2.67
CA GLY A 29 -12.52 -7.63 -1.37
C GLY A 29 -11.49 -7.61 -0.25
N ASP A 30 -10.54 -8.54 -0.25
CA ASP A 30 -9.47 -8.61 0.76
C ASP A 30 -8.48 -7.46 0.58
N ALA A 31 -8.07 -7.18 -0.65
CA ALA A 31 -7.18 -6.06 -0.96
C ALA A 31 -7.82 -4.71 -0.63
N MET A 32 -9.07 -4.49 -1.05
CA MET A 32 -9.78 -3.24 -0.79
C MET A 32 -10.15 -3.08 0.68
N GLY A 33 -10.62 -4.14 1.33
CA GLY A 33 -10.99 -4.12 2.75
C GLY A 33 -9.80 -3.83 3.64
N SER A 34 -8.67 -4.48 3.41
CA SER A 34 -7.44 -4.23 4.18
C SER A 34 -6.85 -2.85 3.92
N SER A 35 -6.86 -2.38 2.67
CA SER A 35 -6.33 -1.07 2.30
C SER A 35 -7.15 0.06 2.89
N LEU A 36 -8.47 0.00 2.79
CA LEU A 36 -9.37 1.02 3.36
C LEU A 36 -9.46 0.93 4.89
N GLY A 37 -9.34 -0.27 5.47
CA GLY A 37 -9.22 -0.44 6.92
C GLY A 37 -7.96 0.24 7.46
N LEU A 38 -6.81 0.00 6.84
CA LEU A 38 -5.55 0.66 7.19
C LEU A 38 -5.63 2.18 6.95
N TYR A 39 -6.23 2.62 5.85
CA TYR A 39 -6.47 4.02 5.55
C TYR A 39 -7.22 4.72 6.69
N ASN A 40 -8.37 4.18 7.09
CA ASN A 40 -9.18 4.76 8.16
C ASN A 40 -8.44 4.78 9.52
N TYR A 41 -7.70 3.72 9.83
CA TYR A 41 -6.87 3.67 11.04
C TYR A 41 -5.79 4.75 11.05
N LEU A 42 -5.05 4.91 9.95
CA LEU A 42 -3.95 5.87 9.85
C LEU A 42 -4.43 7.33 9.82
N ILE A 43 -5.58 7.61 9.20
CA ILE A 43 -6.22 8.94 9.27
C ILE A 43 -6.59 9.27 10.71
N GLY A 44 -7.14 8.32 11.47
CA GLY A 44 -7.42 8.47 12.89
C GLY A 44 -6.16 8.79 13.72
N LYS A 45 -4.98 8.41 13.24
CA LYS A 45 -3.66 8.76 13.82
C LYS A 45 -3.06 10.05 13.26
N LYS A 46 -3.85 10.86 12.55
CA LYS A 46 -3.46 12.16 11.97
C LYS A 46 -2.42 12.08 10.83
N HIS A 47 -2.29 10.92 10.17
CA HIS A 47 -1.51 10.83 8.94
C HIS A 47 -2.31 11.35 7.74
N LYS A 48 -1.61 11.84 6.71
CA LYS A 48 -2.18 12.10 5.40
C LYS A 48 -2.03 10.82 4.58
N VAL A 49 -3.12 10.17 4.25
CA VAL A 49 -3.11 8.85 3.63
C VAL A 49 -3.80 8.89 2.28
N GLN A 50 -3.22 8.20 1.30
CA GLN A 50 -3.79 8.01 -0.02
C GLN A 50 -3.76 6.53 -0.40
N VAL A 51 -4.91 5.97 -0.72
CA VAL A 51 -5.02 4.65 -1.35
C VAL A 51 -4.97 4.81 -2.86
N ILE A 52 -4.14 4.01 -3.51
CA ILE A 52 -3.98 3.99 -4.97
C ILE A 52 -4.15 2.55 -5.44
N THR A 53 -5.08 2.35 -6.39
CA THR A 53 -5.26 1.08 -7.08
C THR A 53 -4.61 1.15 -8.46
N PRO A 54 -4.01 0.07 -8.99
CA PRO A 54 -3.47 0.07 -10.35
C PRO A 54 -4.53 0.27 -11.42
N ASN A 55 -5.73 -0.24 -11.18
CA ASN A 55 -6.91 -0.15 -12.04
C ASN A 55 -8.20 -0.24 -11.22
N ASP A 56 -9.32 -0.23 -11.92
CA ASP A 56 -10.66 -0.31 -11.33
C ASP A 56 -10.89 -1.62 -10.54
N TYR A 57 -11.85 -1.58 -9.64
CA TYR A 57 -12.27 -2.70 -8.78
C TYR A 57 -13.80 -2.83 -8.77
N PRO A 58 -14.33 -4.00 -8.34
CA PRO A 58 -15.76 -4.27 -8.41
C PRO A 58 -16.62 -3.24 -7.65
N SER A 59 -17.68 -2.76 -8.30
CA SER A 59 -18.57 -1.70 -7.78
C SER A 59 -19.28 -2.09 -6.48
N PHE A 60 -19.44 -3.39 -6.21
CA PHE A 60 -20.04 -3.85 -4.95
C PHE A 60 -19.16 -3.54 -3.72
N LEU A 61 -17.91 -3.11 -3.91
CA LEU A 61 -17.01 -2.66 -2.84
C LEU A 61 -17.14 -1.15 -2.55
N ASN A 62 -17.95 -0.43 -3.30
CA ASN A 62 -18.09 1.04 -3.18
C ASN A 62 -18.73 1.51 -1.85
N TRP A 63 -19.29 0.61 -1.07
CA TRP A 63 -19.81 0.92 0.27
C TRP A 63 -18.73 1.03 1.35
N LEU A 64 -17.50 0.58 1.06
CA LEU A 64 -16.40 0.62 2.03
C LEU A 64 -16.06 2.07 2.41
N PRO A 65 -15.92 2.38 3.72
CA PRO A 65 -15.53 3.71 4.16
C PRO A 65 -14.19 4.15 3.59
N GLY A 66 -14.16 5.36 3.00
CA GLY A 66 -12.97 5.91 2.35
C GLY A 66 -12.86 5.60 0.86
N ASN A 67 -13.73 4.77 0.30
CA ASN A 67 -13.75 4.41 -1.12
C ASN A 67 -13.65 5.62 -2.06
N LYS A 68 -14.41 6.69 -1.79
CA LYS A 68 -14.42 7.90 -2.62
C LYS A 68 -13.09 8.65 -2.69
N LYS A 69 -12.14 8.32 -1.82
CA LYS A 69 -10.79 8.91 -1.78
C LYS A 69 -9.74 8.06 -2.49
N VAL A 70 -10.10 6.89 -3.00
CA VAL A 70 -9.20 6.02 -3.75
C VAL A 70 -8.86 6.66 -5.09
N ILE A 71 -7.59 6.62 -5.47
CA ILE A 71 -7.13 7.02 -6.81
C ILE A 71 -6.94 5.76 -7.65
N ASP A 72 -7.67 5.66 -8.74
CA ASP A 72 -7.40 4.69 -9.79
C ASP A 72 -6.28 5.23 -10.69
N PHE A 73 -5.14 4.54 -10.71
CA PHE A 73 -3.97 4.93 -11.50
C PHE A 73 -4.25 4.93 -13.00
N SER A 74 -5.08 4.01 -13.48
CA SER A 74 -5.42 3.92 -14.91
C SER A 74 -6.21 5.15 -15.41
N VAL A 75 -6.94 5.82 -14.50
CA VAL A 75 -7.75 7.00 -14.81
C VAL A 75 -7.02 8.29 -14.47
N ASN A 76 -6.32 8.35 -13.35
CA ASN A 76 -5.68 9.56 -12.84
C ASN A 76 -4.22 9.32 -12.44
N SER A 77 -3.41 8.91 -13.41
CA SER A 77 -1.99 8.60 -13.20
C SER A 77 -1.18 9.80 -12.67
N LYS A 78 -1.46 11.01 -13.15
CA LYS A 78 -0.73 12.22 -12.71
C LYS A 78 -0.87 12.47 -11.21
N SER A 79 -2.09 12.38 -10.69
CA SER A 79 -2.34 12.53 -9.26
C SER A 79 -1.68 11.42 -8.44
N ALA A 80 -1.78 10.18 -8.90
CA ALA A 80 -1.15 9.02 -8.26
C ALA A 80 0.39 9.18 -8.20
N VAL A 81 1.04 9.53 -9.31
CA VAL A 81 2.49 9.77 -9.38
C VAL A 81 2.91 10.87 -8.40
N SER A 82 2.18 11.98 -8.36
CA SER A 82 2.46 13.07 -7.40
C SER A 82 2.38 12.61 -5.95
N LYS A 83 1.40 11.78 -5.60
CA LYS A 83 1.26 11.23 -4.25
C LYS A 83 2.39 10.26 -3.89
N VAL A 84 2.74 9.38 -4.81
CA VAL A 84 3.86 8.43 -4.63
C VAL A 84 5.19 9.18 -4.47
N ALA A 85 5.43 10.23 -5.26
CA ALA A 85 6.65 11.01 -5.20
C ALA A 85 6.81 11.77 -3.86
N LYS A 86 5.72 12.20 -3.25
CA LYS A 86 5.69 12.93 -1.96
C LYS A 86 5.60 12.03 -0.73
N ALA A 87 5.41 10.73 -0.92
CA ALA A 87 5.21 9.81 0.19
C ALA A 87 6.44 9.74 1.11
N ASP A 88 6.18 9.77 2.41
CA ASP A 88 7.17 9.45 3.45
C ASP A 88 7.26 7.95 3.71
N PHE A 89 6.21 7.22 3.38
CA PHE A 89 6.11 5.77 3.57
C PHE A 89 5.10 5.16 2.61
N ILE A 90 5.39 3.95 2.09
CA ILE A 90 4.51 3.24 1.16
C ILE A 90 4.20 1.84 1.71
N PHE A 91 2.91 1.54 1.88
CA PHE A 91 2.41 0.19 2.12
C PHE A 91 2.03 -0.47 0.80
N CYS A 92 2.54 -1.66 0.57
CA CYS A 92 2.18 -2.53 -0.54
C CYS A 92 1.38 -3.71 0.03
N LEU A 93 0.08 -3.76 -0.24
CA LEU A 93 -0.82 -4.73 0.37
C LEU A 93 -1.20 -5.83 -0.61
N ASP A 94 -1.08 -7.07 -0.14
CA ASP A 94 -1.52 -8.29 -0.81
C ASP A 94 -0.82 -8.63 -2.13
N PHE A 95 0.41 -8.17 -2.30
CA PHE A 95 1.27 -8.62 -3.41
C PHE A 95 2.75 -8.62 -3.01
N ASN A 96 3.53 -9.46 -3.67
CA ASN A 96 4.93 -9.72 -3.34
C ASN A 96 5.94 -9.17 -4.36
N SER A 97 5.47 -8.56 -5.43
CA SER A 97 6.33 -8.01 -6.48
C SER A 97 5.69 -6.79 -7.13
N LEU A 98 6.47 -5.71 -7.29
CA LEU A 98 6.03 -4.50 -7.98
C LEU A 98 5.65 -4.73 -9.45
N LYS A 99 6.11 -5.82 -10.05
CA LYS A 99 5.70 -6.23 -11.40
C LYS A 99 4.19 -6.54 -11.50
N ARG A 100 3.56 -6.89 -10.39
CA ARG A 100 2.12 -7.20 -10.34
C ARG A 100 1.21 -5.97 -10.36
N ILE A 101 1.78 -4.79 -10.32
CA ILE A 101 1.06 -3.51 -10.36
C ILE A 101 1.49 -2.63 -11.53
N ASP A 102 2.13 -3.25 -12.53
CA ASP A 102 2.47 -2.68 -13.83
C ASP A 102 3.14 -1.30 -13.75
N LEU A 103 2.65 -0.31 -14.47
CA LEU A 103 3.23 1.05 -14.51
C LEU A 103 3.28 1.73 -13.15
N LEU A 104 2.28 1.52 -12.30
CA LEU A 104 2.30 2.01 -10.93
C LEU A 104 3.50 1.46 -10.16
N GLY A 105 3.88 0.20 -10.42
CA GLY A 105 5.06 -0.42 -9.82
C GLY A 105 6.36 0.28 -10.15
N GLN A 106 6.49 0.82 -11.36
CA GLN A 106 7.65 1.61 -11.76
C GLN A 106 7.73 2.91 -10.96
N GLU A 107 6.61 3.59 -10.76
CA GLU A 107 6.55 4.82 -9.97
C GLU A 107 6.85 4.56 -8.48
N VAL A 108 6.30 3.49 -7.93
CA VAL A 108 6.62 3.05 -6.55
C VAL A 108 8.11 2.69 -6.42
N ALA A 109 8.70 2.04 -7.43
CA ALA A 109 10.13 1.71 -7.43
C ALA A 109 11.03 2.94 -7.44
N LYS A 110 10.67 4.00 -8.17
CA LYS A 110 11.41 5.27 -8.24
C LYS A 110 11.36 6.04 -6.91
N SER A 111 10.32 5.87 -6.11
CA SER A 111 10.18 6.57 -4.83
C SER A 111 11.29 6.18 -3.85
N LYS A 112 11.87 7.17 -3.18
CA LYS A 112 12.87 6.98 -2.11
C LYS A 112 12.24 6.59 -0.77
N ALA A 113 10.91 6.68 -0.64
CA ALA A 113 10.22 6.31 0.58
C ALA A 113 10.46 4.85 0.96
N PRO A 114 10.63 4.54 2.25
CA PRO A 114 10.65 3.16 2.71
C PRO A 114 9.33 2.48 2.38
N LYS A 115 9.41 1.20 2.01
CA LYS A 115 8.28 0.40 1.56
C LYS A 115 8.09 -0.81 2.48
N MET A 116 6.84 -1.12 2.79
CA MET A 116 6.46 -2.31 3.53
C MET A 116 5.51 -3.15 2.70
N ILE A 117 5.85 -4.41 2.52
CA ILE A 117 4.98 -5.38 1.87
C ILE A 117 4.25 -6.16 2.96
N LEU A 118 2.92 -6.17 2.87
CA LEU A 118 2.04 -6.96 3.72
C LEU A 118 1.24 -7.91 2.84
N ILE A 119 1.40 -9.22 3.06
CA ILE A 119 0.66 -10.26 2.34
C ILE A 119 -0.41 -10.79 3.28
N ILE A 120 -1.66 -10.82 2.79
CA ILE A 120 -2.79 -11.39 3.51
C ILE A 120 -2.89 -12.85 3.09
N ILE A 121 -2.56 -13.76 3.99
CA ILE A 121 -2.74 -15.19 3.76
C ILE A 121 -4.01 -15.62 4.47
N CYS A 122 -5.08 -15.82 3.69
CA CYS A 122 -6.30 -16.41 4.18
C CYS A 122 -6.13 -17.93 4.29
N ASN A 123 -5.57 -18.41 5.40
CA ASN A 123 -5.62 -19.82 5.72
C ASN A 123 -6.75 -20.04 6.75
N ARG A 124 -7.53 -21.09 6.62
CA ARG A 124 -8.70 -21.41 7.49
C ARG A 124 -8.38 -21.52 9.00
N ARG A 125 -7.17 -21.23 9.40
CA ARG A 125 -6.74 -21.00 10.79
C ARG A 125 -6.19 -19.59 10.87
N ILE A 126 -6.91 -18.75 11.58
CA ILE A 126 -6.64 -17.35 11.86
C ILE A 126 -5.21 -17.16 12.36
N LEU A 127 -4.29 -16.79 11.49
CA LEU A 127 -3.05 -16.11 11.85
C LEU A 127 -2.70 -15.17 10.70
N PRO A 128 -2.71 -13.85 10.92
CA PRO A 128 -2.15 -12.94 9.95
C PRO A 128 -0.63 -13.16 9.90
N VAL A 129 -0.14 -13.78 8.85
CA VAL A 129 1.30 -13.81 8.60
C VAL A 129 1.68 -12.48 7.97
N LEU A 130 2.07 -11.56 8.82
CA LEU A 130 2.69 -10.31 8.43
C LEU A 130 4.12 -10.63 7.97
N CYS A 131 4.35 -10.79 6.69
CA CYS A 131 5.70 -10.93 6.15
C CYS A 131 6.23 -9.55 5.78
N CYS A 132 6.97 -8.93 6.68
CA CYS A 132 7.74 -7.73 6.40
C CYS A 132 9.08 -8.15 5.83
N THR A 133 9.22 -8.20 4.53
CA THR A 133 10.53 -8.18 3.91
C THR A 133 10.85 -6.76 3.48
N PRO A 134 11.98 -6.18 3.91
CA PRO A 134 12.46 -4.98 3.27
C PRO A 134 12.73 -5.33 1.81
N PHE A 135 11.98 -4.74 0.91
CA PHE A 135 12.18 -4.92 -0.52
C PHE A 135 13.53 -4.29 -0.89
N LYS A 136 14.59 -5.09 -0.87
CA LYS A 136 15.82 -4.74 -1.55
C LYS A 136 15.54 -4.80 -3.04
N LEU A 137 15.35 -3.66 -3.66
CA LEU A 137 15.46 -3.52 -5.10
C LEU A 137 16.83 -4.12 -5.50
N ARG A 138 16.83 -5.28 -6.17
CA ARG A 138 17.95 -5.64 -7.01
C ARG A 138 18.01 -4.56 -8.09
N GLN A 139 18.98 -3.67 -7.99
CA GLN A 139 19.34 -2.85 -9.13
C GLN A 139 19.67 -3.79 -10.28
N PRO A 140 19.21 -3.51 -11.50
CA PRO A 140 19.71 -4.25 -12.64
C PRO A 140 21.22 -4.10 -12.64
N ALA A 141 21.93 -5.23 -12.70
CA ALA A 141 23.35 -5.23 -12.95
C ALA A 141 23.60 -4.50 -14.28
N ASN A 142 24.49 -3.52 -14.26
CA ASN A 142 25.00 -2.86 -15.45
C ASN A 142 25.58 -3.90 -16.42
#